data_06a0c6a754ab64d27704638f192eb8ca
#
_entry.id   06a0c6a754ab64d27704638f192eb8ca
#
_cell.length_a   1.000
_cell.length_b   1.000
_cell.length_c   1.000
_cell.angle_alpha   90.00
_cell.angle_beta   90.00
_cell.angle_gamma   90.00
#
_symmetry.space_group_name_H-M   'P 1'
#
loop_
_entity.id
_entity.type
_entity.pdbx_description
1 polymer ?
#
loop_
_entity_poly.entity_id
_entity_poly.type
_entity_poly.pdbx_seq_one_letter_code
_entity_poly.pdbx_strand_id
1 'polypeptide(L)'
;MFPIFMLETILALTAVDYIHLARTIQVEAARGTFDEYCVAVSVLNRVRSPKYPNTVADVVYAPGQYEGFLKWRPVASTIVVNKLSSSEGTKNLMKAYSVIGDRTDFKGQSMLPYRVASQDPMCHNRGNFYHFHWQS
;
A
#
# COMPACT_ATOMS: atom_id res chain seq x y z
N MET A 1 1.64 -16.98 2.60
CA MET A 1 0.34 -16.79 1.95
C MET A 1 0.43 -17.02 0.45
N PHE A 2 -0.59 -17.59 -0.13
CA PHE A 2 -0.60 -17.83 -1.56
C PHE A 2 -1.07 -16.59 -2.34
N PRO A 3 -0.46 -16.28 -3.49
CA PRO A 3 -0.82 -15.10 -4.30
C PRO A 3 -2.30 -15.03 -4.69
N ILE A 4 -2.98 -16.18 -4.79
CA ILE A 4 -4.39 -16.23 -5.17
C ILE A 4 -5.28 -15.46 -4.17
N PHE A 5 -4.93 -15.45 -2.88
CA PHE A 5 -5.71 -14.69 -1.90
C PHE A 5 -5.59 -13.19 -2.11
N MET A 6 -4.42 -12.71 -2.51
CA MET A 6 -4.25 -11.30 -2.87
C MET A 6 -5.05 -10.96 -4.12
N LEU A 7 -5.02 -11.82 -5.13
CA LEU A 7 -5.78 -11.58 -6.35
C LEU A 7 -7.29 -11.52 -6.06
N GLU A 8 -7.81 -12.43 -5.24
CA GLU A 8 -9.21 -12.40 -4.82
C GLU A 8 -9.54 -11.09 -4.10
N THR A 9 -8.66 -10.63 -3.22
CA THR A 9 -8.83 -9.36 -2.53
C THR A 9 -8.90 -8.21 -3.52
N ILE A 10 -7.98 -8.16 -4.47
CA ILE A 10 -7.96 -7.10 -5.49
C ILE A 10 -9.23 -7.13 -6.34
N LEU A 11 -9.65 -8.30 -6.79
CA LEU A 11 -10.83 -8.43 -7.64
C LEU A 11 -12.14 -8.10 -6.90
N ALA A 12 -12.13 -8.15 -5.57
CA ALA A 12 -13.29 -7.77 -4.75
C ALA A 12 -13.35 -6.29 -4.43
N LEU A 13 -12.32 -5.50 -4.78
CA LEU A 13 -12.30 -4.07 -4.47
C LEU A 13 -13.38 -3.32 -5.26
N THR A 14 -14.06 -2.42 -4.56
CA THR A 14 -15.09 -1.56 -5.14
C THR A 14 -14.47 -0.26 -5.64
N ALA A 15 -15.24 0.53 -6.39
CA ALA A 15 -14.81 1.87 -6.82
C ALA A 15 -14.44 2.73 -5.61
N VAL A 16 -15.21 2.65 -4.52
CA VAL A 16 -14.93 3.42 -3.30
C VAL A 16 -13.63 2.97 -2.65
N ASP A 17 -13.34 1.68 -2.63
CA ASP A 17 -12.06 1.18 -2.12
C ASP A 17 -10.89 1.76 -2.90
N TYR A 18 -10.98 1.83 -4.23
CA TYR A 18 -9.93 2.42 -5.06
C TYR A 18 -9.76 3.91 -4.79
N ILE A 19 -10.84 4.62 -4.48
CA ILE A 19 -10.74 6.04 -4.09
C ILE A 19 -9.93 6.18 -2.80
N HIS A 20 -10.24 5.38 -1.78
CA HIS A 20 -9.50 5.42 -0.51
C HIS A 20 -8.04 5.01 -0.69
N LEU A 21 -7.75 3.99 -1.49
CA LEU A 21 -6.39 3.61 -1.81
C LEU A 21 -5.63 4.73 -2.52
N ALA A 22 -6.26 5.34 -3.53
CA ALA A 22 -5.64 6.43 -4.29
C ALA A 22 -5.27 7.60 -3.39
N ARG A 23 -6.18 8.01 -2.52
CA ARG A 23 -5.93 9.09 -1.57
C ARG A 23 -4.75 8.76 -0.66
N THR A 24 -4.67 7.53 -0.18
CA THR A 24 -3.60 7.09 0.71
C THR A 24 -2.25 7.07 0.01
N ILE A 25 -2.16 6.47 -1.17
CA ILE A 25 -0.88 6.38 -1.88
C ILE A 25 -0.40 7.75 -2.36
N GLN A 26 -1.30 8.68 -2.63
CA GLN A 26 -0.92 10.06 -3.01
C GLN A 26 -0.16 10.77 -1.88
N VAL A 27 -0.40 10.39 -0.64
CA VAL A 27 0.30 10.96 0.51
C VAL A 27 1.54 10.14 0.87
N GLU A 28 1.46 8.82 0.79
CA GLU A 28 2.46 7.92 1.36
C GLU A 28 3.55 7.49 0.38
N ALA A 29 3.32 7.61 -0.93
CA ALA A 29 4.27 7.18 -1.95
C ALA A 29 4.71 8.35 -2.83
N ALA A 30 5.93 8.28 -3.33
CA ALA A 30 6.40 9.25 -4.31
C ALA A 30 5.61 9.09 -5.62
N ARG A 31 5.14 10.21 -6.17
CA ARG A 31 4.28 10.22 -7.35
C ARG A 31 4.98 9.60 -8.55
N GLY A 32 4.27 8.71 -9.23
CA GLY A 32 4.76 8.07 -10.45
C GLY A 32 5.74 6.93 -10.23
N THR A 33 6.02 6.55 -8.98
CA THR A 33 6.92 5.43 -8.69
C THR A 33 6.15 4.14 -8.53
N PHE A 34 6.85 3.02 -8.65
CA PHE A 34 6.24 1.71 -8.40
C PHE A 34 5.84 1.55 -6.93
N ASP A 35 6.43 2.33 -6.04
CA ASP A 35 6.07 2.30 -4.62
C ASP A 35 4.60 2.62 -4.38
N GLU A 36 3.94 3.30 -5.29
CA GLU A 36 2.49 3.51 -5.18
C GLU A 36 1.74 2.18 -5.08
N TYR A 37 2.15 1.18 -5.88
CA TYR A 37 1.55 -0.14 -5.80
C TYR A 37 1.96 -0.87 -4.52
N CYS A 38 3.18 -0.68 -4.07
CA CYS A 38 3.67 -1.31 -2.85
C CYS A 38 2.94 -0.78 -1.61
N VAL A 39 2.70 0.52 -1.52
CA VAL A 39 1.89 1.10 -0.45
C VAL A 39 0.47 0.53 -0.50
N ALA A 40 -0.14 0.48 -1.68
CA ALA A 40 -1.48 -0.08 -1.83
C ALA A 40 -1.54 -1.53 -1.34
N VAL A 41 -0.57 -2.36 -1.71
CA VAL A 41 -0.51 -3.75 -1.27
C VAL A 41 -0.36 -3.86 0.24
N SER A 42 0.44 -2.99 0.86
CA SER A 42 0.57 -3.00 2.32
C SER A 42 -0.77 -2.71 3.01
N VAL A 43 -1.57 -1.81 2.45
CA VAL A 43 -2.93 -1.56 2.94
C VAL A 43 -3.80 -2.81 2.79
N LEU A 44 -3.76 -3.46 1.63
CA LEU A 44 -4.54 -4.67 1.39
C LEU A 44 -4.09 -5.83 2.28
N ASN A 45 -2.80 -5.90 2.59
CA ASN A 45 -2.30 -6.88 3.56
C ASN A 45 -2.92 -6.67 4.94
N ARG A 46 -3.09 -5.42 5.37
CA ARG A 46 -3.78 -5.12 6.62
C ARG A 46 -5.24 -5.55 6.57
N VAL A 47 -5.94 -5.25 5.48
CA VAL A 47 -7.35 -5.65 5.29
C VAL A 47 -7.52 -7.16 5.45
N ARG A 48 -6.54 -7.93 5.00
CA ARG A 48 -6.55 -9.40 5.07
C ARG A 48 -6.03 -9.97 6.39
N SER A 49 -5.46 -9.14 7.24
CA SER A 49 -4.89 -9.56 8.51
C SER A 49 -5.94 -9.49 9.62
N PRO A 50 -6.03 -10.51 10.49
CA PRO A 50 -6.95 -10.44 11.64
C PRO A 50 -6.55 -9.40 12.69
N LYS A 51 -5.36 -8.83 12.57
CA LYS A 51 -4.86 -7.80 13.51
C LYS A 51 -5.32 -6.39 13.16
N TYR A 52 -5.97 -6.22 12.02
CA TYR A 52 -6.40 -4.91 11.51
C TYR A 52 -7.87 -4.95 11.13
N PRO A 53 -8.50 -3.79 10.97
CA PRO A 53 -9.86 -3.76 10.38
C PRO A 53 -9.89 -4.45 9.03
N ASN A 54 -11.07 -4.92 8.63
CA ASN A 54 -11.21 -5.74 7.42
C ASN A 54 -11.74 -4.99 6.19
N THR A 55 -11.75 -3.67 6.23
CA THR A 55 -12.11 -2.85 5.06
C THR A 55 -11.01 -1.84 4.78
N VAL A 56 -10.89 -1.42 3.52
CA VAL A 56 -9.92 -0.40 3.14
C VAL A 56 -10.15 0.88 3.93
N ALA A 57 -11.40 1.36 3.97
CA ALA A 57 -11.74 2.60 4.68
C ALA A 57 -11.32 2.52 6.15
N ASP A 58 -11.68 1.46 6.84
CA ASP A 58 -11.38 1.34 8.27
C ASP A 58 -9.89 1.22 8.54
N VAL A 59 -9.13 0.60 7.63
CA VAL A 59 -7.68 0.54 7.75
C VAL A 59 -7.06 1.93 7.59
N VAL A 60 -7.42 2.66 6.53
CA VAL A 60 -6.74 3.93 6.23
C VAL A 60 -7.18 5.07 7.15
N TYR A 61 -8.38 5.01 7.70
CA TYR A 61 -8.86 6.01 8.65
C TYR A 61 -8.54 5.68 10.11
N ALA A 62 -7.92 4.55 10.40
CA ALA A 62 -7.56 4.19 11.77
C ALA A 62 -6.61 5.24 12.36
N PRO A 63 -6.87 5.72 13.59
CA PRO A 63 -6.01 6.73 14.22
C PRO A 63 -4.56 6.29 14.31
N GLY A 64 -3.64 7.18 13.98
CA GLY A 64 -2.21 6.94 14.11
C GLY A 64 -1.58 6.09 13.02
N GLN A 65 -2.35 5.64 12.01
CA GLN A 65 -1.82 4.75 11.00
C GLN A 65 -1.30 5.49 9.75
N TYR A 66 -2.07 6.42 9.24
CA TYR A 66 -1.72 7.20 8.04
C TYR A 66 -1.93 8.68 8.35
N GLU A 67 -1.06 9.23 9.21
CA GLU A 67 -1.19 10.59 9.69
C GLU A 67 -1.20 11.63 8.57
N GLY A 68 -0.35 11.44 7.57
CA GLY A 68 -0.32 12.31 6.42
C GLY A 68 -1.66 12.35 5.69
N PHE A 69 -2.27 11.20 5.51
CA PHE A 69 -3.58 11.09 4.87
C PHE A 69 -4.66 11.83 5.69
N LEU A 70 -4.69 11.59 7.00
CA LEU A 70 -5.67 12.23 7.88
C LEU A 70 -5.47 13.74 7.95
N LYS A 71 -4.21 14.20 7.94
CA LYS A 71 -3.87 15.61 8.03
C LYS A 71 -4.17 16.37 6.74
N TRP A 72 -3.76 15.83 5.61
CA TRP A 72 -3.85 16.53 4.33
C TRP A 72 -5.16 16.25 3.59
N ARG A 73 -5.79 15.11 3.83
CA ARG A 73 -7.07 14.68 3.23
C ARG A 73 -7.12 14.97 1.73
N PRO A 74 -6.20 14.42 0.95
CA PRO A 74 -6.15 14.72 -0.47
C PRO A 74 -7.41 14.25 -1.20
N VAL A 75 -7.76 14.95 -2.26
CA VAL A 75 -8.80 14.48 -3.18
C VAL A 75 -8.19 13.38 -4.04
N ALA A 76 -8.92 12.29 -4.24
CA ALA A 76 -8.45 11.20 -5.09
C ALA A 76 -8.27 11.69 -6.53
N SER A 77 -7.07 11.50 -7.07
CA SER A 77 -6.79 11.78 -8.47
C SER A 77 -7.45 10.72 -9.35
N THR A 78 -8.21 11.14 -10.35
CA THR A 78 -8.80 10.22 -11.33
C THR A 78 -7.73 9.39 -12.02
N ILE A 79 -6.57 9.99 -12.30
CA ILE A 79 -5.45 9.29 -12.93
C ILE A 79 -4.98 8.15 -12.03
N VAL A 80 -4.82 8.41 -10.73
CA VAL A 80 -4.36 7.40 -9.77
C VAL A 80 -5.41 6.30 -9.59
N VAL A 81 -6.68 6.67 -9.46
CA VAL A 81 -7.77 5.68 -9.35
C VAL A 81 -7.78 4.76 -10.57
N ASN A 82 -7.73 5.33 -11.76
CA ASN A 82 -7.76 4.54 -13.00
C ASN A 82 -6.51 3.66 -13.14
N LYS A 83 -5.35 4.17 -12.74
CA LYS A 83 -4.10 3.42 -12.73
C LYS A 83 -4.22 2.17 -11.85
N LEU A 84 -4.80 2.30 -10.65
CA LEU A 84 -4.97 1.18 -9.75
C LEU A 84 -6.02 0.18 -10.23
N SER A 85 -7.15 0.67 -10.75
CA SER A 85 -8.32 -0.16 -11.05
C SER A 85 -8.27 -0.82 -12.43
N SER A 86 -7.32 -0.47 -13.28
CA SER A 86 -7.16 -1.07 -14.60
C SER A 86 -6.62 -2.49 -14.51
N SER A 87 -6.68 -3.23 -15.63
CA SER A 87 -6.07 -4.56 -15.71
C SER A 87 -4.55 -4.49 -15.51
N GLU A 88 -3.92 -3.44 -16.00
CA GLU A 88 -2.50 -3.19 -15.75
C GLU A 88 -2.24 -2.91 -14.28
N GLY A 89 -3.14 -2.19 -13.62
CA GLY A 89 -3.07 -1.95 -12.18
C GLY A 89 -3.12 -3.24 -11.39
N THR A 90 -4.01 -4.15 -11.75
CA THR A 90 -4.08 -5.48 -11.11
C THR A 90 -2.76 -6.23 -11.24
N LYS A 91 -2.17 -6.23 -12.44
CA LYS A 91 -0.86 -6.88 -12.66
C LYS A 91 0.22 -6.26 -11.78
N ASN A 92 0.25 -4.93 -11.69
CA ASN A 92 1.25 -4.23 -10.90
C ASN A 92 1.05 -4.42 -9.40
N LEU A 93 -0.20 -4.50 -8.94
CA LEU A 93 -0.49 -4.83 -7.54
C LEU A 93 0.01 -6.25 -7.21
N MET A 94 -0.23 -7.22 -8.10
CA MET A 94 0.28 -8.57 -7.90
C MET A 94 1.81 -8.62 -7.93
N LYS A 95 2.43 -7.84 -8.81
CA LYS A 95 3.89 -7.71 -8.85
C LYS A 95 4.42 -7.10 -7.56
N ALA A 96 3.78 -6.05 -7.05
CA ALA A 96 4.14 -5.46 -5.77
C ALA A 96 4.03 -6.48 -4.63
N TYR A 97 2.97 -7.28 -4.64
CA TYR A 97 2.83 -8.34 -3.66
C TYR A 97 3.97 -9.36 -3.74
N SER A 98 4.45 -9.68 -4.94
CA SER A 98 5.61 -10.58 -5.09
C SER A 98 6.89 -9.99 -4.47
N VAL A 99 6.97 -8.66 -4.38
CA VAL A 99 8.12 -7.96 -3.79
C VAL A 99 8.01 -7.85 -2.28
N ILE A 100 6.89 -7.32 -1.77
CA ILE A 100 6.76 -7.06 -0.32
C ILE A 100 6.10 -8.21 0.45
N GLY A 101 5.45 -9.14 -0.24
CA GLY A 101 4.74 -10.24 0.41
C GLY A 101 3.63 -9.75 1.32
N ASP A 102 3.51 -10.34 2.49
CA ASP A 102 2.46 -10.04 3.47
C ASP A 102 2.81 -8.90 4.42
N ARG A 103 3.84 -8.13 4.14
CA ARG A 103 4.25 -7.03 4.98
C ARG A 103 3.16 -5.97 5.07
N THR A 104 2.95 -5.46 6.27
CA THR A 104 1.83 -4.54 6.57
C THR A 104 2.28 -3.12 6.86
N ASP A 105 3.55 -2.91 7.19
CA ASP A 105 4.06 -1.63 7.64
C ASP A 105 5.17 -1.15 6.71
N PHE A 106 5.40 0.17 6.73
CA PHE A 106 6.50 0.75 5.96
C PHE A 106 7.03 2.00 6.64
N LYS A 107 8.28 2.33 6.31
CA LYS A 107 8.94 3.58 6.76
C LYS A 107 9.67 4.20 5.60
N GLY A 108 9.67 5.53 5.54
CA GLY A 108 10.49 6.24 4.58
C GLY A 108 11.97 5.95 4.79
N GLN A 109 12.76 6.00 3.72
CA GLN A 109 14.18 5.67 3.78
C GLN A 109 14.95 6.51 4.81
N SER A 110 14.62 7.78 4.93
CA SER A 110 15.29 8.69 5.87
C SER A 110 15.07 8.33 7.33
N MET A 111 14.09 7.47 7.62
CA MET A 111 13.74 7.07 8.98
C MET A 111 14.32 5.72 9.38
N LEU A 112 15.05 5.07 8.48
CA LEU A 112 15.53 3.71 8.71
C LEU A 112 16.95 3.71 9.31
N PRO A 113 17.24 2.74 10.19
CA PRO A 113 18.61 2.44 10.55
C PRO A 113 19.40 1.99 9.31
N TYR A 114 20.66 2.39 9.22
CA TYR A 114 21.50 2.05 8.08
C TYR A 114 21.65 0.54 7.86
N ARG A 115 21.38 -0.27 8.87
CA ARG A 115 21.54 -1.73 8.81
C ARG A 115 20.30 -2.49 8.37
N VAL A 116 19.21 -1.81 8.06
CA VAL A 116 18.02 -2.49 7.58
C VAL A 116 18.35 -3.13 6.23
N ALA A 117 18.05 -4.41 6.11
CA ALA A 117 18.29 -5.12 4.85
C ALA A 117 17.53 -4.45 3.72
N SER A 118 18.19 -4.26 2.60
CA SER A 118 17.56 -3.67 1.43
C SER A 118 16.51 -4.62 0.86
N GLN A 119 15.41 -4.04 0.42
CA GLN A 119 14.39 -4.74 -0.33
C GLN A 119 14.58 -4.48 -1.81
N ASP A 120 13.73 -5.10 -2.63
CA ASP A 120 13.80 -4.91 -4.06
C ASP A 120 13.66 -3.41 -4.39
N PRO A 121 14.57 -2.86 -5.22
CA PRO A 121 14.54 -1.45 -5.59
C PRO A 121 13.24 -0.98 -6.22
N MET A 122 12.41 -1.88 -6.74
CA MET A 122 11.13 -1.50 -7.31
C MET A 122 10.26 -0.74 -6.33
N CYS A 123 10.28 -1.12 -5.05
CA CYS A 123 9.48 -0.43 -4.04
C CYS A 123 10.26 0.68 -3.35
N HIS A 124 11.48 0.41 -2.90
CA HIS A 124 12.15 1.38 -2.04
C HIS A 124 13.05 2.37 -2.76
N ASN A 125 13.21 2.27 -4.07
CA ASN A 125 13.97 3.26 -4.82
C ASN A 125 13.23 4.60 -4.80
N ARG A 126 13.63 5.49 -3.90
CA ARG A 126 12.98 6.77 -3.59
C ARG A 126 11.62 6.60 -2.89
N GLY A 127 11.39 5.44 -2.29
CA GLY A 127 10.13 5.10 -1.65
C GLY A 127 10.30 4.64 -0.22
N ASN A 128 9.56 3.62 0.13
CA ASN A 128 9.47 3.11 1.48
C ASN A 128 10.12 1.74 1.61
N PHE A 129 10.54 1.42 2.83
CA PHE A 129 10.92 0.07 3.22
C PHE A 129 9.74 -0.59 3.93
N TYR A 130 9.48 -1.84 3.60
CA TYR A 130 8.34 -2.60 4.11
C TYR A 130 8.78 -3.63 5.13
N HIS A 131 7.99 -3.79 6.20
CA HIS A 131 8.32 -4.74 7.27
C HIS A 131 7.03 -5.28 7.89
N PHE A 132 7.17 -6.34 8.68
CA PHE A 132 6.05 -6.84 9.47
C PHE A 132 5.86 -5.97 10.70
N HIS A 133 4.62 -5.89 11.19
CA HIS A 133 4.25 -4.99 12.27
C HIS A 133 5.18 -5.10 13.50
N TRP A 134 5.51 -6.32 13.90
CA TRP A 134 6.34 -6.56 15.07
C TRP A 134 7.81 -6.19 14.88
N GLN A 135 8.22 -5.87 13.69
CA GLN A 135 9.59 -5.45 13.38
C GLN A 135 9.78 -3.93 13.44
N SER A 136 8.69 -3.22 13.57
CA SER A 136 8.77 -1.75 13.63
C SER A 136 9.25 -1.28 14.99
#